data_747c4252763d543b56382c987b0d6701
#
_entry.id   747c4252763d543b56382c987b0d6701
#
_cell.length_a   1.000
_cell.length_b   1.000
_cell.length_c   1.000
_cell.angle_alpha   90.00
_cell.angle_beta   90.00
_cell.angle_gamma   90.00
#
_symmetry.space_group_name_H-M   'P 1'
#
loop_
_entity.id
_entity.type
_entity.pdbx_description
1 polymer ?
#
loop_
_entity_poly.entity_id
_entity_poly.type
_entity_poly.pdbx_seq_one_letter_code
_entity_poly.pdbx_strand_id
1 'polypeptide(L)'
;MRRMAGRALRVALVMLLPAAAHAAAPSVPLATQVNAQIVQRQVNEDVSAMAGASGAGLMPGDLPAACEPAMRGAVATMSSELVRFMQGAFNDAKYQRTFEQQLAQAYSPAQLQGFLERSAAADLDGLSAEIMAAPGLQATQDAHLARLTEEADKAMEADPGLQKALAEVRAAQERCDAVRMDAGES
;
A
#
# COMPACT_ATOMS: atom_id res chain seq x y z
N MET A 1 -62.30 28.20 59.86
CA MET A 1 -60.90 28.14 60.25
C MET A 1 -60.37 26.75 59.87
N ARG A 2 -59.71 26.62 58.72
CA ARG A 2 -58.99 25.41 58.26
C ARG A 2 -57.64 25.78 57.77
N ARG A 3 -56.61 25.33 58.49
CA ARG A 3 -55.21 25.47 58.12
C ARG A 3 -54.86 24.40 57.07
N MET A 4 -54.47 24.83 55.88
CA MET A 4 -53.88 23.94 54.89
C MET A 4 -52.37 23.94 55.08
N ALA A 5 -51.83 22.77 55.42
CA ALA A 5 -50.42 22.53 55.53
C ALA A 5 -49.84 22.29 54.10
N GLY A 6 -48.95 23.17 53.68
CA GLY A 6 -48.22 22.98 52.42
C GLY A 6 -47.13 21.91 52.56
N ARG A 7 -47.27 20.84 51.74
CA ARG A 7 -46.22 19.82 51.56
C ARG A 7 -45.23 20.34 50.49
N ALA A 8 -44.06 20.75 50.93
CA ALA A 8 -42.94 21.03 50.02
C ALA A 8 -42.40 19.72 49.41
N LEU A 9 -42.66 19.53 48.14
CA LEU A 9 -42.10 18.42 47.33
C LEU A 9 -40.64 18.77 47.00
N ARG A 10 -39.66 18.18 47.68
CA ARG A 10 -38.27 18.26 47.30
C ARG A 10 -38.00 17.31 46.14
N VAL A 11 -37.96 17.85 44.94
CA VAL A 11 -37.46 17.15 43.74
C VAL A 11 -35.93 17.08 43.85
N ALA A 12 -35.41 15.91 44.17
CA ALA A 12 -33.97 15.63 44.09
C ALA A 12 -33.63 15.46 42.60
N LEU A 13 -33.03 16.49 42.02
CA LEU A 13 -32.43 16.44 40.65
C LEU A 13 -31.17 15.59 40.73
N VAL A 14 -31.31 14.29 40.42
CA VAL A 14 -30.14 13.41 40.21
C VAL A 14 -29.50 13.81 38.89
N MET A 15 -28.43 14.59 38.94
CA MET A 15 -27.56 14.86 37.82
C MET A 15 -26.87 13.56 37.44
N LEU A 16 -27.40 12.84 36.44
CA LEU A 16 -26.71 11.80 35.70
C LEU A 16 -25.62 12.52 34.86
N LEU A 17 -24.42 12.61 35.43
CA LEU A 17 -23.21 12.93 34.68
C LEU A 17 -23.04 11.78 33.66
N PRO A 18 -23.02 12.07 32.33
CA PRO A 18 -22.58 11.07 31.39
C PRO A 18 -21.12 10.75 31.76
N ALA A 19 -20.86 9.49 32.12
CA ALA A 19 -19.51 8.96 32.16
C ALA A 19 -18.97 9.17 30.75
N ALA A 20 -18.17 10.22 30.56
CA ALA A 20 -17.37 10.39 29.37
C ALA A 20 -16.51 9.12 29.28
N ALA A 21 -16.92 8.19 28.42
CA ALA A 21 -16.08 7.10 28.00
C ALA A 21 -14.80 7.79 27.50
N HIS A 22 -13.73 7.70 28.28
CA HIS A 22 -12.40 8.07 27.81
C HIS A 22 -12.14 7.10 26.66
N ALA A 23 -12.42 7.56 25.43
CA ALA A 23 -11.93 6.89 24.24
C ALA A 23 -10.44 6.78 24.45
N ALA A 24 -9.95 5.57 24.63
CA ALA A 24 -8.51 5.32 24.71
C ALA A 24 -7.89 6.04 23.52
N ALA A 25 -6.85 6.83 23.77
CA ALA A 25 -6.13 7.55 22.73
C ALA A 25 -5.81 6.57 21.59
N PRO A 26 -5.99 6.97 20.31
CA PRO A 26 -5.77 6.08 19.20
C PRO A 26 -4.39 5.44 19.29
N SER A 27 -4.33 4.12 19.14
CA SER A 27 -3.12 3.33 19.34
C SER A 27 -2.22 3.40 18.11
N VAL A 28 -1.78 4.59 17.74
CA VAL A 28 -0.91 4.81 16.58
C VAL A 28 0.32 3.87 16.60
N PRO A 29 1.03 3.64 17.71
CA PRO A 29 2.15 2.70 17.73
C PRO A 29 1.78 1.26 17.36
N LEU A 30 0.62 0.76 17.77
CA LEU A 30 0.14 -0.56 17.36
C LEU A 30 -0.29 -0.57 15.89
N ALA A 31 -0.94 0.51 15.43
CA ALA A 31 -1.31 0.67 14.03
C ALA A 31 -0.08 0.69 13.13
N THR A 32 1.00 1.38 13.52
CA THR A 32 2.29 1.35 12.82
C THR A 32 2.85 -0.06 12.71
N GLN A 33 2.80 -0.85 13.79
CA GLN A 33 3.26 -2.24 13.77
C GLN A 33 2.40 -3.12 12.85
N VAL A 34 1.08 -3.02 12.95
CA VAL A 34 0.14 -3.75 12.07
C VAL A 34 0.39 -3.38 10.60
N ASN A 35 0.52 -2.10 10.30
CA ASN A 35 0.82 -1.63 8.96
C ASN A 35 2.14 -2.24 8.44
N ALA A 36 3.23 -2.11 9.19
CA ALA A 36 4.55 -2.58 8.76
C ALA A 36 4.63 -4.11 8.61
N GLN A 37 4.05 -4.87 9.56
CA GLN A 37 4.21 -6.33 9.61
C GLN A 37 3.20 -7.09 8.75
N ILE A 38 2.08 -6.49 8.40
CA ILE A 38 0.99 -7.13 7.67
C ILE A 38 0.74 -6.43 6.35
N VAL A 39 0.22 -5.20 6.38
CA VAL A 39 -0.26 -4.52 5.18
C VAL A 39 0.89 -4.19 4.22
N GLN A 40 1.96 -3.55 4.71
CA GLN A 40 3.11 -3.18 3.86
C GLN A 40 3.87 -4.41 3.35
N ARG A 41 3.94 -5.45 4.16
CA ARG A 41 4.56 -6.70 3.72
C ARG A 41 3.77 -7.32 2.57
N GLN A 42 2.43 -7.40 2.68
CA GLN A 42 1.57 -7.88 1.59
C GLN A 42 1.69 -7.00 0.34
N VAL A 43 1.62 -5.67 0.48
CA VAL A 43 1.80 -4.73 -0.64
C VAL A 43 3.15 -4.95 -1.34
N ASN A 44 4.23 -5.16 -0.60
CA ASN A 44 5.54 -5.40 -1.18
C ASN A 44 5.62 -6.75 -1.93
N GLU A 45 4.95 -7.78 -1.42
CA GLU A 45 4.83 -9.09 -2.09
C GLU A 45 4.03 -8.94 -3.40
N ASP A 46 2.89 -8.25 -3.37
CA ASP A 46 2.04 -8.00 -4.54
C ASP A 46 2.76 -7.18 -5.62
N VAL A 47 3.45 -6.11 -5.23
CA VAL A 47 4.26 -5.28 -6.15
C VAL A 47 5.35 -6.12 -6.81
N SER A 48 6.02 -6.98 -6.05
CA SER A 48 7.07 -7.86 -6.56
C SER A 48 6.51 -8.89 -7.54
N ALA A 49 5.34 -9.47 -7.25
CA ALA A 49 4.66 -10.43 -8.11
C ALA A 49 4.20 -9.77 -9.43
N MET A 50 3.61 -8.56 -9.34
CA MET A 50 3.19 -7.81 -10.52
C MET A 50 4.35 -7.45 -11.44
N ALA A 51 5.48 -7.04 -10.89
CA ALA A 51 6.67 -6.70 -11.69
C ALA A 51 7.27 -7.93 -12.39
N GLY A 52 7.26 -9.10 -11.74
CA GLY A 52 7.65 -10.36 -12.35
C GLY A 52 6.76 -10.73 -13.54
N ALA A 53 5.46 -10.59 -13.40
CA ALA A 53 4.50 -10.83 -14.48
C ALA A 53 4.65 -9.81 -15.63
N SER A 54 4.85 -8.53 -15.31
CA SER A 54 5.05 -7.47 -16.29
C SER A 54 6.36 -7.65 -17.06
N GLY A 55 7.44 -8.09 -16.41
CA GLY A 55 8.72 -8.39 -17.05
C GLY A 55 8.61 -9.50 -18.10
N ALA A 56 7.83 -10.54 -17.84
CA ALA A 56 7.57 -11.59 -18.80
C ALA A 56 6.82 -11.07 -20.04
N GLY A 57 5.89 -10.12 -19.87
CA GLY A 57 5.15 -9.48 -20.96
C GLY A 57 5.97 -8.50 -21.81
N LEU A 58 7.10 -8.01 -21.29
CA LEU A 58 8.01 -7.11 -22.03
C LEU A 58 8.98 -7.86 -22.94
N MET A 59 9.08 -9.20 -22.82
CA MET A 59 9.95 -10.00 -23.69
C MET A 59 9.28 -10.24 -25.04
N PRO A 60 9.86 -9.79 -26.17
CA PRO A 60 9.37 -10.15 -27.50
C PRO A 60 9.43 -11.67 -27.71
N GLY A 61 8.40 -12.24 -28.35
CA GLY A 61 8.29 -13.69 -28.55
C GLY A 61 9.37 -14.29 -29.47
N ASP A 62 9.89 -13.48 -30.41
CA ASP A 62 10.79 -13.93 -31.49
C ASP A 62 12.14 -13.21 -31.42
N LEU A 63 12.87 -13.43 -30.34
CA LEU A 63 14.21 -12.86 -30.19
C LEU A 63 15.27 -13.76 -30.83
N PRO A 64 16.21 -13.19 -31.64
CA PRO A 64 17.38 -13.92 -32.07
C PRO A 64 18.20 -14.41 -30.86
N ALA A 65 18.64 -15.66 -30.87
CA ALA A 65 19.38 -16.28 -29.79
C ALA A 65 20.64 -15.47 -29.37
N ALA A 66 21.25 -14.75 -30.32
CA ALA A 66 22.44 -13.91 -30.09
C ALA A 66 22.16 -12.70 -29.21
N CYS A 67 20.95 -12.14 -29.20
CA CYS A 67 20.60 -10.96 -28.40
C CYS A 67 19.69 -11.26 -27.19
N GLU A 68 19.10 -12.43 -27.13
CA GLU A 68 18.16 -12.83 -26.06
C GLU A 68 18.72 -12.61 -24.65
N PRO A 69 19.98 -12.98 -24.33
CA PRO A 69 20.55 -12.76 -22.98
C PRO A 69 20.63 -11.27 -22.60
N ALA A 70 20.97 -10.40 -23.58
CA ALA A 70 21.05 -8.96 -23.35
C ALA A 70 19.66 -8.36 -23.08
N MET A 71 18.65 -8.75 -23.87
CA MET A 71 17.27 -8.31 -23.67
C MET A 71 16.73 -8.81 -22.33
N ARG A 72 16.95 -10.07 -21.97
CA ARG A 72 16.53 -10.64 -20.68
C ARG A 72 17.15 -9.89 -19.50
N GLY A 73 18.45 -9.55 -19.58
CA GLY A 73 19.13 -8.76 -18.56
C GLY A 73 18.55 -7.35 -18.42
N ALA A 74 18.29 -6.67 -19.54
CA ALA A 74 17.71 -5.33 -19.53
C ALA A 74 16.28 -5.31 -18.97
N VAL A 75 15.46 -6.29 -19.35
CA VAL A 75 14.09 -6.45 -18.81
C VAL A 75 14.10 -6.75 -17.31
N ALA A 76 15.02 -7.59 -16.84
CA ALA A 76 15.19 -7.88 -15.41
C ALA A 76 15.57 -6.61 -14.62
N THR A 77 16.48 -5.78 -15.16
CA THR A 77 16.85 -4.49 -14.57
C THR A 77 15.63 -3.56 -14.51
N MET A 78 14.87 -3.43 -15.59
CA MET A 78 13.65 -2.61 -15.65
C MET A 78 12.62 -3.06 -14.61
N SER A 79 12.38 -4.38 -14.51
CA SER A 79 11.45 -4.93 -13.51
C SER A 79 11.90 -4.62 -12.09
N SER A 80 13.18 -4.74 -11.78
CA SER A 80 13.73 -4.42 -10.45
C SER A 80 13.59 -2.94 -10.11
N GLU A 81 13.84 -2.04 -11.06
CA GLU A 81 13.69 -0.59 -10.85
C GLU A 81 12.22 -0.19 -10.70
N LEU A 82 11.32 -0.84 -11.44
CA LEU A 82 9.88 -0.63 -11.28
C LEU A 82 9.39 -1.07 -9.90
N VAL A 83 9.84 -2.23 -9.40
CA VAL A 83 9.55 -2.68 -8.01
C VAL A 83 10.03 -1.64 -7.01
N ARG A 84 11.29 -1.21 -7.12
CA ARG A 84 11.87 -0.19 -6.24
C ARG A 84 11.05 1.10 -6.24
N PHE A 85 10.68 1.57 -7.43
CA PHE A 85 9.88 2.79 -7.61
C PHE A 85 8.50 2.65 -6.95
N MET A 86 7.77 1.58 -7.22
CA MET A 86 6.45 1.35 -6.65
C MET A 86 6.51 1.16 -5.13
N GLN A 87 7.47 0.39 -4.62
CA GLN A 87 7.67 0.26 -3.18
C GLN A 87 7.97 1.60 -2.52
N GLY A 88 8.78 2.45 -3.16
CA GLY A 88 9.04 3.82 -2.70
C GLY A 88 7.78 4.67 -2.61
N ALA A 89 6.89 4.55 -3.59
CA ALA A 89 5.61 5.26 -3.60
C ALA A 89 4.67 4.82 -2.47
N PHE A 90 4.57 3.53 -2.19
CA PHE A 90 3.80 3.01 -1.06
C PHE A 90 4.46 3.26 0.30
N ASN A 91 5.77 3.45 0.34
CA ASN A 91 6.51 3.82 1.55
C ASN A 91 6.59 5.36 1.75
N ASP A 92 5.84 6.17 1.00
CA ASP A 92 5.75 7.61 1.20
C ASP A 92 5.33 7.94 2.63
N ALA A 93 6.14 8.73 3.33
CA ALA A 93 5.97 8.99 4.75
C ALA A 93 4.65 9.74 5.08
N LYS A 94 4.10 10.51 4.13
CA LYS A 94 2.83 11.21 4.31
C LYS A 94 1.67 10.22 4.18
N TYR A 95 1.72 9.35 3.18
CA TYR A 95 0.75 8.28 3.01
C TYR A 95 0.73 7.36 4.23
N GLN A 96 1.90 6.88 4.66
CA GLN A 96 2.04 5.98 5.79
C GLN A 96 1.42 6.56 7.07
N ARG A 97 1.75 7.81 7.41
CA ARG A 97 1.16 8.47 8.59
C ARG A 97 -0.36 8.59 8.50
N THR A 98 -0.89 8.93 7.33
CA THR A 98 -2.34 9.05 7.12
C THR A 98 -3.01 7.70 7.29
N PHE A 99 -2.45 6.66 6.70
CA PHE A 99 -2.96 5.29 6.77
C PHE A 99 -2.94 4.75 8.21
N GLU A 100 -1.84 4.91 8.93
CA GLU A 100 -1.69 4.49 10.32
C GLU A 100 -2.65 5.21 11.28
N GLN A 101 -2.91 6.50 11.04
CA GLN A 101 -3.92 7.25 11.79
C GLN A 101 -5.33 6.71 11.54
N GLN A 102 -5.67 6.41 10.28
CA GLN A 102 -6.95 5.80 9.93
C GLN A 102 -7.09 4.40 10.55
N LEU A 103 -6.04 3.60 10.50
CA LEU A 103 -5.98 2.28 11.11
C LEU A 103 -6.22 2.34 12.64
N ALA A 104 -5.57 3.29 13.31
CA ALA A 104 -5.74 3.53 14.74
C ALA A 104 -7.15 4.06 15.12
N GLN A 105 -7.85 4.68 14.19
CA GLN A 105 -9.24 5.12 14.36
C GLN A 105 -10.24 3.99 14.08
N ALA A 106 -9.94 3.12 13.12
CA ALA A 106 -10.81 2.04 12.70
C ALA A 106 -10.84 0.88 13.70
N TYR A 107 -9.75 0.63 14.41
CA TYR A 107 -9.59 -0.52 15.28
C TYR A 107 -9.19 -0.15 16.71
N SER A 108 -9.77 -0.86 17.68
CA SER A 108 -9.36 -0.77 19.08
C SER A 108 -7.94 -1.36 19.29
N PRO A 109 -7.25 -0.98 20.38
CA PRO A 109 -5.95 -1.57 20.72
C PRO A 109 -5.95 -3.09 20.79
N ALA A 110 -7.03 -3.69 21.33
CA ALA A 110 -7.17 -5.13 21.44
C ALA A 110 -7.28 -5.81 20.07
N GLN A 111 -7.98 -5.18 19.11
CA GLN A 111 -8.08 -5.70 17.73
C GLN A 111 -6.73 -5.60 17.02
N LEU A 112 -6.03 -4.47 17.14
CA LEU A 112 -4.69 -4.30 16.56
C LEU A 112 -3.71 -5.33 17.12
N GLN A 113 -3.73 -5.56 18.43
CA GLN A 113 -2.91 -6.60 19.07
C GLN A 113 -3.26 -7.99 18.54
N GLY A 114 -4.56 -8.31 18.38
CA GLY A 114 -5.02 -9.58 17.82
C GLY A 114 -4.58 -9.80 16.37
N PHE A 115 -4.46 -8.75 15.54
CA PHE A 115 -3.88 -8.84 14.20
C PHE A 115 -2.40 -9.22 14.27
N LEU A 116 -1.63 -8.57 15.15
CA LEU A 116 -0.21 -8.87 15.33
C LEU A 116 0.03 -10.32 15.81
N GLU A 117 -0.77 -10.79 16.74
CA GLU A 117 -0.68 -12.18 17.22
C GLU A 117 -0.95 -13.20 16.12
N ARG A 118 -1.92 -12.91 15.24
CA ARG A 118 -2.25 -13.78 14.11
C ARG A 118 -1.23 -13.71 12.98
N SER A 119 -0.51 -12.61 12.81
CA SER A 119 0.41 -12.39 11.68
C SER A 119 1.55 -13.41 11.60
N ALA A 120 1.92 -14.03 12.72
CA ALA A 120 2.98 -15.04 12.78
C ALA A 120 2.57 -16.40 12.16
N ALA A 121 1.27 -16.70 12.09
CA ALA A 121 0.74 -18.00 11.67
C ALA A 121 -0.28 -17.93 10.53
N ALA A 122 -0.69 -16.73 10.12
CA ALA A 122 -1.76 -16.54 9.15
C ALA A 122 -1.22 -16.37 7.72
N ASP A 123 -2.10 -16.67 6.78
CA ASP A 123 -2.07 -16.14 5.43
C ASP A 123 -2.16 -14.61 5.49
N LEU A 124 -1.09 -13.93 5.09
CA LEU A 124 -1.01 -12.48 5.17
C LEU A 124 -2.00 -11.80 4.23
N ASP A 125 -2.29 -12.39 3.07
CA ASP A 125 -3.26 -11.86 2.12
C ASP A 125 -4.66 -11.80 2.76
N GLY A 126 -5.15 -12.90 3.33
CA GLY A 126 -6.42 -12.94 4.02
C GLY A 126 -6.48 -11.98 5.22
N LEU A 127 -5.39 -11.87 5.99
CA LEU A 127 -5.32 -10.98 7.13
C LEU A 127 -5.27 -9.49 6.71
N SER A 128 -4.54 -9.18 5.66
CA SER A 128 -4.49 -7.85 5.06
C SER A 128 -5.86 -7.44 4.51
N ALA A 129 -6.54 -8.33 3.79
CA ALA A 129 -7.89 -8.10 3.30
C ALA A 129 -8.89 -7.83 4.43
N GLU A 130 -8.81 -8.58 5.55
CA GLU A 130 -9.63 -8.34 6.74
C GLU A 130 -9.39 -6.94 7.33
N ILE A 131 -8.13 -6.53 7.45
CA ILE A 131 -7.74 -5.19 7.93
C ILE A 131 -8.29 -4.11 6.98
N MET A 132 -8.11 -4.29 5.68
CA MET A 132 -8.53 -3.31 4.67
C MET A 132 -10.05 -3.19 4.52
N ALA A 133 -10.83 -4.14 5.02
CA ALA A 133 -12.29 -4.07 4.99
C ALA A 133 -12.88 -2.98 5.91
N ALA A 134 -12.09 -2.38 6.80
CA ALA A 134 -12.58 -1.29 7.64
C ALA A 134 -12.89 -0.03 6.83
N PRO A 135 -14.00 0.65 7.15
CA PRO A 135 -14.38 1.89 6.49
C PRO A 135 -13.25 2.94 6.56
N GLY A 136 -12.95 3.57 5.42
CA GLY A 136 -11.96 4.63 5.30
C GLY A 136 -10.54 4.17 4.95
N LEU A 137 -10.13 2.93 5.26
CA LEU A 137 -8.80 2.43 4.88
C LEU A 137 -8.68 2.23 3.38
N GLN A 138 -9.64 1.56 2.77
CA GLN A 138 -9.70 1.40 1.32
C GLN A 138 -9.77 2.74 0.60
N ALA A 139 -10.62 3.67 1.07
CA ALA A 139 -10.71 5.00 0.49
C ALA A 139 -9.38 5.78 0.58
N THR A 140 -8.63 5.62 1.67
CA THR A 140 -7.30 6.22 1.84
C THR A 140 -6.29 5.64 0.83
N GLN A 141 -6.32 4.32 0.62
CA GLN A 141 -5.48 3.66 -0.37
C GLN A 141 -5.87 4.07 -1.80
N ASP A 142 -7.16 4.07 -2.13
CA ASP A 142 -7.67 4.46 -3.45
C ASP A 142 -7.31 5.91 -3.79
N ALA A 143 -7.42 6.83 -2.84
CA ALA A 143 -7.02 8.22 -3.01
C ALA A 143 -5.50 8.36 -3.24
N HIS A 144 -4.68 7.53 -2.57
CA HIS A 144 -3.25 7.49 -2.79
C HIS A 144 -2.90 6.94 -4.18
N LEU A 145 -3.52 5.85 -4.60
CA LEU A 145 -3.35 5.25 -5.92
C LEU A 145 -3.78 6.21 -7.04
N ALA A 146 -4.90 6.91 -6.87
CA ALA A 146 -5.36 7.91 -7.85
C ALA A 146 -4.31 9.02 -8.03
N ARG A 147 -3.76 9.54 -6.92
CA ARG A 147 -2.69 10.54 -6.96
C ARG A 147 -1.42 10.00 -7.63
N LEU A 148 -1.02 8.77 -7.30
CA LEU A 148 0.14 8.14 -7.93
C LEU A 148 -0.07 7.97 -9.44
N THR A 149 -1.27 7.59 -9.86
CA THR A 149 -1.59 7.47 -11.29
C THR A 149 -1.53 8.82 -12.01
N GLU A 150 -2.03 9.88 -11.39
CA GLU A 150 -2.00 11.23 -11.95
C GLU A 150 -0.57 11.79 -12.07
N GLU A 151 0.31 11.44 -11.13
CA GLU A 151 1.68 11.91 -11.06
C GLU A 151 2.68 10.93 -11.70
N ALA A 152 2.25 9.72 -12.09
CA ALA A 152 3.12 8.59 -12.48
C ALA A 152 4.07 8.93 -13.61
N ASP A 153 3.58 9.55 -14.68
CA ASP A 153 4.42 9.86 -15.85
C ASP A 153 5.58 10.77 -15.48
N LYS A 154 5.28 11.84 -14.72
CA LYS A 154 6.32 12.80 -14.28
C LYS A 154 7.29 12.16 -13.28
N ALA A 155 6.78 11.33 -12.37
CA ALA A 155 7.61 10.67 -11.37
C ALA A 155 8.54 9.64 -12.02
N MET A 156 8.04 8.87 -12.98
CA MET A 156 8.85 7.92 -13.75
C MET A 156 9.89 8.63 -14.65
N GLU A 157 9.51 9.74 -15.29
CA GLU A 157 10.45 10.55 -16.07
C GLU A 157 11.58 11.16 -15.21
N ALA A 158 11.28 11.51 -13.96
CA ALA A 158 12.24 12.09 -13.03
C ALA A 158 13.11 11.05 -12.31
N ASP A 159 12.75 9.76 -12.32
CA ASP A 159 13.49 8.72 -11.62
C ASP A 159 14.70 8.24 -12.42
N PRO A 160 15.94 8.48 -11.94
CA PRO A 160 17.14 8.16 -12.71
C PRO A 160 17.37 6.66 -12.89
N GLY A 161 16.89 5.82 -11.97
CA GLY A 161 16.98 4.37 -12.07
C GLY A 161 16.10 3.84 -13.21
N LEU A 162 14.84 4.29 -13.27
CA LEU A 162 13.92 3.94 -14.34
C LEU A 162 14.40 4.45 -15.70
N GLN A 163 14.90 5.68 -15.77
CA GLN A 163 15.46 6.23 -17.02
C GLN A 163 16.66 5.44 -17.53
N LYS A 164 17.56 5.04 -16.63
CA LYS A 164 18.69 4.19 -16.96
C LYS A 164 18.23 2.82 -17.44
N ALA A 165 17.33 2.17 -16.73
CA ALA A 165 16.80 0.87 -17.11
C ALA A 165 16.08 0.90 -18.47
N LEU A 166 15.32 1.97 -18.75
CA LEU A 166 14.67 2.18 -20.05
C LEU A 166 15.70 2.34 -21.18
N ALA A 167 16.79 3.06 -20.93
CA ALA A 167 17.89 3.20 -21.90
C ALA A 167 18.56 1.84 -22.18
N GLU A 168 18.74 0.99 -21.16
CA GLU A 168 19.29 -0.36 -21.32
C GLU A 168 18.36 -1.26 -22.17
N VAL A 169 17.04 -1.19 -21.96
CA VAL A 169 16.07 -1.93 -22.79
C VAL A 169 16.12 -1.47 -24.24
N ARG A 170 16.15 -0.14 -24.50
CA ARG A 170 16.28 0.40 -25.86
C ARG A 170 17.57 -0.06 -26.54
N ALA A 171 18.72 0.01 -25.85
CA ALA A 171 19.99 -0.44 -26.38
C ALA A 171 20.04 -1.96 -26.65
N ALA A 172 19.34 -2.75 -25.86
CA ALA A 172 19.18 -4.19 -26.10
C ALA A 172 18.32 -4.44 -27.34
N GLN A 173 17.24 -3.69 -27.50
CA GLN A 173 16.35 -3.79 -28.67
C GLN A 173 17.07 -3.41 -29.96
N GLU A 174 17.79 -2.31 -29.98
CA GLU A 174 18.60 -1.89 -31.15
C GLU A 174 19.59 -2.97 -31.57
N ARG A 175 20.23 -3.64 -30.60
CA ARG A 175 21.12 -4.78 -30.89
C ARG A 175 20.38 -5.96 -31.51
N CYS A 176 19.17 -6.26 -31.03
CA CYS A 176 18.35 -7.34 -31.58
C CYS A 176 17.91 -7.03 -33.01
N ASP A 177 17.55 -5.78 -33.29
CA ASP A 177 17.15 -5.33 -34.63
C ASP A 177 18.33 -5.39 -35.59
N ALA A 178 19.55 -5.02 -35.19
CA ALA A 178 20.76 -5.15 -35.99
C ALA A 178 21.03 -6.62 -36.34
N VAL A 179 20.91 -7.55 -35.38
CA VAL A 179 21.11 -8.98 -35.63
C VAL A 179 20.07 -9.54 -36.63
N ARG A 180 18.80 -9.08 -36.58
CA ARG A 180 17.77 -9.48 -37.56
C ARG A 180 18.07 -8.99 -38.96
N MET A 181 18.51 -7.74 -39.09
CA MET A 181 18.91 -7.16 -40.39
C MET A 181 20.07 -7.92 -41.02
N ASP A 182 21.11 -8.26 -40.23
CA ASP A 182 22.25 -9.02 -40.69
C ASP A 182 21.91 -10.45 -41.10
N ALA A 183 20.87 -11.04 -40.46
CA ALA A 183 20.35 -12.38 -40.84
C ALA A 183 19.45 -12.37 -42.08
N GLY A 184 19.11 -11.20 -42.61
CA GLY A 184 18.21 -11.06 -43.78
C GLY A 184 16.72 -11.37 -43.46
N GLU A 185 16.35 -11.35 -42.23
CA GLU A 185 14.98 -11.47 -41.75
C GLU A 185 14.32 -10.08 -41.71
N SER A 186 13.50 -9.78 -42.74
CA SER A 186 12.77 -8.51 -42.86
C SER A 186 11.27 -8.71 -42.65
#